data_fea1ca799815514acb26464c0c07d348
#
_entry.id   fea1ca799815514acb26464c0c07d348
#
_cell.length_a   1.000
_cell.length_b   1.000
_cell.length_c   1.000
_cell.angle_alpha   90.00
_cell.angle_beta   90.00
_cell.angle_gamma   90.00
#
_symmetry.space_group_name_H-M   'P 1'
#
loop_
_entity.id
_entity.type
_entity.pdbx_description
1 polymer ?
#
loop_
_entity_poly.entity_id
_entity_poly.type
_entity_poly.pdbx_seq_one_letter_code
_entity_poly.pdbx_strand_id
1 'polypeptide(L)'
;MKKLVTILAIAFLISSCFSKNEDKIIASVNEKELFLSNVIDKIPEQIEDSAYFIEKFMNDWIRRELMVSYAEMNLSTDLLKYDEQIKDYRESLLIYAYQQELLNQNFDTVIDLSEIRNYHKQHKDEFRLNNNIFRGRFIVVDKSAPNLNKLDGWYKSEEVGAIENLEDYCLQFSKEYSIDVSTWIYFSIFNSKLPEIIENEEYFLKNTKSTFFEDEDFRYYIYIKDYQLKGERSPLEIEREQIRNVLLNKKKIEYLKQLENELYQNALIRKKIKIY
;
A
#
# COMPACT_ATOMS: atom_id res chain seq x y z
N MET A 1 -70.34 -19.15 27.66
CA MET A 1 -70.10 -17.69 27.51
C MET A 1 -68.95 -17.14 28.39
N LYS A 2 -68.78 -17.57 29.64
CA LYS A 2 -67.69 -17.06 30.52
C LYS A 2 -66.28 -17.40 30.02
N LYS A 3 -66.03 -18.55 29.36
CA LYS A 3 -64.74 -18.95 28.82
C LYS A 3 -64.33 -18.20 27.53
N LEU A 4 -65.31 -17.72 26.76
CA LEU A 4 -65.04 -16.96 25.52
C LEU A 4 -64.66 -15.51 25.82
N VAL A 5 -65.15 -14.92 26.88
CA VAL A 5 -64.83 -13.58 27.33
C VAL A 5 -63.39 -13.49 27.90
N THR A 6 -62.95 -14.57 28.59
CA THR A 6 -61.60 -14.64 29.16
C THR A 6 -60.56 -14.77 28.09
N ILE A 7 -60.79 -15.45 26.97
CA ILE A 7 -59.84 -15.56 25.82
C ILE A 7 -59.75 -14.24 25.06
N LEU A 8 -60.88 -13.51 24.94
CA LEU A 8 -60.84 -12.18 24.26
C LEU A 8 -60.12 -11.11 25.09
N ALA A 9 -60.20 -11.22 26.46
CA ALA A 9 -59.44 -10.27 27.33
C ALA A 9 -57.94 -10.54 27.35
N ILE A 10 -57.41 -11.76 27.10
CA ILE A 10 -56.02 -12.11 27.03
C ILE A 10 -55.42 -11.70 25.66
N ALA A 11 -56.22 -11.72 24.58
CA ALA A 11 -55.78 -11.27 23.26
C ALA A 11 -55.54 -9.74 23.18
N PHE A 12 -56.16 -8.95 24.07
CA PHE A 12 -56.01 -7.48 24.09
C PHE A 12 -54.77 -7.00 24.87
N LEU A 13 -54.11 -7.88 25.65
CA LEU A 13 -52.93 -7.55 26.45
C LEU A 13 -51.59 -7.78 25.70
N ILE A 14 -51.60 -8.38 24.50
CA ILE A 14 -50.38 -8.67 23.72
C ILE A 14 -50.09 -7.58 22.69
N SER A 15 -51.00 -6.61 22.47
CA SER A 15 -50.79 -5.53 21.48
C SER A 15 -50.07 -4.30 22.01
N SER A 16 -49.52 -4.34 23.21
CA SER A 16 -48.84 -3.17 23.80
C SER A 16 -47.39 -3.49 24.13
N CYS A 17 -46.53 -3.58 23.14
CA CYS A 17 -45.09 -3.35 23.25
C CYS A 17 -44.41 -3.50 21.88
N PHE A 18 -44.86 -2.74 20.89
CA PHE A 18 -43.99 -2.37 19.78
C PHE A 18 -43.66 -0.89 19.97
N SER A 19 -42.86 -0.60 21.01
CA SER A 19 -42.21 0.70 21.16
C SER A 19 -41.23 0.82 19.99
N LYS A 20 -41.65 1.52 18.96
CA LYS A 20 -40.73 2.09 17.97
C LYS A 20 -39.75 2.95 18.78
N ASN A 21 -38.53 2.54 18.96
CA ASN A 21 -37.50 3.43 19.47
C ASN A 21 -37.42 4.58 18.47
N GLU A 22 -38.17 5.66 18.75
CA GLU A 22 -37.99 6.91 18.00
C GLU A 22 -36.55 7.39 18.26
N ASP A 23 -35.81 7.54 17.20
CA ASP A 23 -34.43 8.02 17.28
C ASP A 23 -34.45 9.44 17.89
N LYS A 24 -33.61 9.65 18.89
CA LYS A 24 -33.64 10.90 19.66
C LYS A 24 -33.05 12.04 18.84
N ILE A 25 -33.83 13.09 18.58
CA ILE A 25 -33.35 14.34 18.03
C ILE A 25 -32.50 15.02 19.10
N ILE A 26 -31.26 15.37 18.77
CA ILE A 26 -30.29 16.04 19.65
C ILE A 26 -29.99 17.48 19.26
N ALA A 27 -30.27 17.88 18.03
CA ALA A 27 -30.23 19.25 17.56
C ALA A 27 -31.14 19.46 16.36
N SER A 28 -31.58 20.70 16.12
CA SER A 28 -32.26 21.10 14.88
C SER A 28 -31.81 22.49 14.43
N VAL A 29 -31.74 22.68 13.12
CA VAL A 29 -31.48 23.98 12.46
C VAL A 29 -32.46 24.11 11.32
N ASN A 30 -33.38 25.07 11.40
CA ASN A 30 -34.54 25.21 10.53
C ASN A 30 -35.34 23.88 10.49
N GLU A 31 -35.53 23.29 9.29
CA GLU A 31 -36.26 22.02 9.11
C GLU A 31 -35.36 20.77 9.18
N LYS A 32 -34.03 20.97 9.36
CA LYS A 32 -33.08 19.86 9.44
C LYS A 32 -32.89 19.42 10.89
N GLU A 33 -32.93 18.13 11.11
CA GLU A 33 -32.79 17.50 12.42
C GLU A 33 -31.55 16.61 12.46
N LEU A 34 -30.84 16.65 13.58
CA LEU A 34 -29.74 15.76 13.89
C LEU A 34 -30.22 14.70 14.89
N PHE A 35 -30.17 13.45 14.48
CA PHE A 35 -30.52 12.33 15.33
C PHE A 35 -29.31 11.77 16.05
N LEU A 36 -29.51 11.24 17.26
CA LEU A 36 -28.46 10.67 18.08
C LEU A 36 -27.77 9.50 17.38
N SER A 37 -28.51 8.64 16.66
CA SER A 37 -27.97 7.53 15.87
C SER A 37 -26.95 8.00 14.85
N ASN A 38 -27.19 9.14 14.19
CA ASN A 38 -26.25 9.68 13.19
C ASN A 38 -24.89 10.07 13.76
N VAL A 39 -24.80 10.22 15.09
CA VAL A 39 -23.56 10.60 15.79
C VAL A 39 -22.90 9.38 16.41
N ILE A 40 -23.67 8.47 16.99
CA ILE A 40 -23.17 7.25 17.64
C ILE A 40 -22.34 6.41 16.65
N ASP A 41 -22.84 6.23 15.41
CA ASP A 41 -22.15 5.46 14.36
C ASP A 41 -20.79 6.07 13.93
N LYS A 42 -20.51 7.31 14.35
CA LYS A 42 -19.28 8.04 14.03
C LYS A 42 -18.30 8.13 15.18
N ILE A 43 -18.68 7.63 16.37
CA ILE A 43 -17.79 7.63 17.54
C ILE A 43 -16.66 6.62 17.29
N PRO A 44 -15.39 7.03 17.29
CA PRO A 44 -14.27 6.10 17.18
C PRO A 44 -14.20 5.18 18.41
N GLU A 45 -13.86 3.90 18.20
CA GLU A 45 -13.80 2.88 19.26
C GLU A 45 -12.84 3.21 20.41
N GLN A 46 -11.91 4.15 20.20
CA GLN A 46 -10.85 4.48 21.17
C GLN A 46 -11.09 5.78 21.95
N ILE A 47 -12.29 6.37 21.89
CA ILE A 47 -12.62 7.60 22.62
C ILE A 47 -13.05 7.30 24.05
N GLU A 48 -12.33 7.89 25.02
CA GLU A 48 -12.64 7.78 26.45
C GLU A 48 -13.89 8.56 26.85
N ASP A 49 -14.20 9.69 26.20
CA ASP A 49 -15.34 10.57 26.50
C ASP A 49 -16.27 10.71 25.29
N SER A 50 -17.22 9.80 25.18
CA SER A 50 -18.24 9.82 24.13
C SER A 50 -19.22 11.00 24.26
N ALA A 51 -19.44 11.52 25.48
CA ALA A 51 -20.33 12.65 25.72
C ALA A 51 -19.73 13.93 25.14
N TYR A 52 -18.46 14.18 25.39
CA TYR A 52 -17.74 15.29 24.80
C TYR A 52 -17.70 15.23 23.27
N PHE A 53 -17.51 14.02 22.72
CA PHE A 53 -17.54 13.84 21.25
C PHE A 53 -18.91 14.20 20.67
N ILE A 54 -20.00 13.75 21.28
CA ILE A 54 -21.37 14.03 20.83
C ILE A 54 -21.63 15.54 20.89
N GLU A 55 -21.26 16.20 21.98
CA GLU A 55 -21.42 17.67 22.13
C GLU A 55 -20.64 18.43 21.07
N LYS A 56 -19.38 18.09 20.85
CA LYS A 56 -18.53 18.72 19.83
C LYS A 56 -19.12 18.49 18.44
N PHE A 57 -19.49 17.25 18.09
CA PHE A 57 -20.10 16.94 16.79
C PHE A 57 -21.37 17.73 16.56
N MET A 58 -22.25 17.79 17.55
CA MET A 58 -23.50 18.56 17.50
C MET A 58 -23.23 20.05 17.25
N ASN A 59 -22.29 20.65 17.97
CA ASN A 59 -21.93 22.05 17.80
C ASN A 59 -21.34 22.33 16.40
N ASP A 60 -20.48 21.44 15.90
CA ASP A 60 -19.89 21.58 14.57
C ASP A 60 -20.96 21.40 13.48
N TRP A 61 -21.92 20.48 13.68
CA TRP A 61 -23.07 20.28 12.79
C TRP A 61 -23.96 21.53 12.74
N ILE A 62 -24.33 22.08 13.90
CA ILE A 62 -25.15 23.31 13.97
C ILE A 62 -24.48 24.44 13.21
N ARG A 63 -23.19 24.70 13.45
CA ARG A 63 -22.43 25.76 12.78
C ARG A 63 -22.40 25.57 11.27
N ARG A 64 -22.21 24.34 10.81
CA ARG A 64 -22.22 24.01 9.38
C ARG A 64 -23.60 24.23 8.77
N GLU A 65 -24.69 23.76 9.40
CA GLU A 65 -26.03 23.94 8.85
C GLU A 65 -26.44 25.41 8.81
N LEU A 66 -26.07 26.21 9.81
CA LEU A 66 -26.26 27.65 9.79
C LEU A 66 -25.50 28.27 8.62
N MET A 67 -24.22 27.93 8.40
CA MET A 67 -23.43 28.50 7.31
C MET A 67 -24.02 28.13 5.94
N VAL A 68 -24.46 26.87 5.76
CA VAL A 68 -25.18 26.45 4.55
C VAL A 68 -26.44 27.27 4.33
N SER A 69 -27.27 27.40 5.36
CA SER A 69 -28.51 28.15 5.27
C SER A 69 -28.27 29.63 4.91
N TYR A 70 -27.26 30.27 5.52
CA TYR A 70 -26.88 31.64 5.15
C TYR A 70 -26.32 31.73 3.72
N ALA A 71 -25.56 30.72 3.27
CA ALA A 71 -25.06 30.68 1.90
C ALA A 71 -26.22 30.56 0.89
N GLU A 72 -27.19 29.69 1.17
CA GLU A 72 -28.39 29.50 0.33
C GLU A 72 -29.22 30.79 0.22
N MET A 73 -29.29 31.56 1.29
CA MET A 73 -30.03 32.83 1.28
C MET A 73 -29.30 34.01 0.58
N ASN A 74 -27.98 33.99 0.56
CA ASN A 74 -27.18 35.14 0.14
C ASN A 74 -26.43 34.93 -1.20
N LEU A 75 -26.28 33.69 -1.67
CA LEU A 75 -25.64 33.42 -2.95
C LEU A 75 -26.66 33.52 -4.10
N SER A 76 -26.18 33.89 -5.27
CA SER A 76 -26.99 33.90 -6.47
C SER A 76 -27.35 32.47 -6.91
N THR A 77 -28.50 32.33 -7.57
CA THR A 77 -28.99 31.03 -8.05
C THR A 77 -27.96 30.31 -8.94
N ASP A 78 -27.12 31.04 -9.68
CA ASP A 78 -26.11 30.44 -10.53
C ASP A 78 -24.94 29.82 -9.74
N LEU A 79 -24.65 30.37 -8.56
CA LEU A 79 -23.65 29.80 -7.65
C LEU A 79 -24.18 28.61 -6.81
N LEU A 80 -25.48 28.34 -6.88
CA LEU A 80 -26.13 27.21 -6.19
C LEU A 80 -26.40 26.01 -7.11
N LYS A 81 -26.10 26.14 -8.42
CA LYS A 81 -26.35 25.09 -9.42
C LYS A 81 -25.22 24.03 -9.42
N TYR A 82 -25.16 23.21 -8.40
CA TYR A 82 -24.19 22.12 -8.32
C TYR A 82 -24.75 20.76 -8.74
N ASP A 83 -26.01 20.65 -9.11
CA ASP A 83 -26.69 19.39 -9.38
C ASP A 83 -26.00 18.57 -10.47
N GLU A 84 -25.56 19.23 -11.56
CA GLU A 84 -24.83 18.57 -12.63
C GLU A 84 -23.47 18.04 -12.14
N GLN A 85 -22.71 18.84 -11.40
CA GLN A 85 -21.43 18.44 -10.82
C GLN A 85 -21.57 17.29 -9.83
N ILE A 86 -22.61 17.33 -8.97
CA ILE A 86 -22.92 16.25 -8.03
C ILE A 86 -23.29 14.97 -8.77
N LYS A 87 -24.07 15.09 -9.84
CA LYS A 87 -24.43 13.96 -10.70
C LYS A 87 -23.19 13.33 -11.34
N ASP A 88 -22.34 14.14 -11.98
CA ASP A 88 -21.11 13.68 -12.64
C ASP A 88 -20.16 13.01 -11.63
N TYR A 89 -20.03 13.58 -10.44
CA TYR A 89 -19.22 13.02 -9.38
C TYR A 89 -19.79 11.66 -8.90
N ARG A 90 -21.09 11.57 -8.69
CA ARG A 90 -21.75 10.31 -8.33
C ARG A 90 -21.58 9.24 -9.40
N GLU A 91 -21.73 9.58 -10.68
CA GLU A 91 -21.52 8.66 -11.80
C GLU A 91 -20.07 8.18 -11.84
N SER A 92 -19.10 9.07 -11.66
CA SER A 92 -17.68 8.72 -11.56
C SER A 92 -17.38 7.73 -10.41
N LEU A 93 -17.96 7.95 -9.24
CA LEU A 93 -17.83 7.03 -8.11
C LEU A 93 -18.45 5.67 -8.39
N LEU A 94 -19.61 5.60 -9.02
CA LEU A 94 -20.26 4.35 -9.41
C LEU A 94 -19.44 3.57 -10.43
N ILE A 95 -18.93 4.25 -11.46
CA ILE A 95 -18.06 3.65 -12.48
C ILE A 95 -16.79 3.11 -11.80
N TYR A 96 -16.14 3.91 -10.98
CA TYR A 96 -14.94 3.49 -10.25
C TYR A 96 -15.19 2.26 -9.37
N ALA A 97 -16.26 2.29 -8.56
CA ALA A 97 -16.60 1.17 -7.69
C ALA A 97 -16.86 -0.12 -8.48
N TYR A 98 -17.58 -0.01 -9.60
CA TYR A 98 -17.84 -1.14 -10.49
C TYR A 98 -16.57 -1.68 -11.15
N GLN A 99 -15.70 -0.80 -11.62
CA GLN A 99 -14.40 -1.19 -12.19
C GLN A 99 -13.52 -1.91 -11.15
N GLN A 100 -13.48 -1.42 -9.90
CA GLN A 100 -12.73 -2.09 -8.83
C GLN A 100 -13.29 -3.49 -8.53
N GLU A 101 -14.62 -3.63 -8.47
CA GLU A 101 -15.24 -4.92 -8.23
C GLU A 101 -14.93 -5.94 -9.33
N LEU A 102 -14.98 -5.52 -10.59
CA LEU A 102 -14.63 -6.38 -11.72
C LEU A 102 -13.15 -6.77 -11.75
N LEU A 103 -12.26 -5.85 -11.38
CA LEU A 103 -10.83 -6.16 -11.23
C LEU A 103 -10.59 -7.18 -10.12
N ASN A 104 -11.27 -7.04 -8.99
CA ASN A 104 -11.13 -7.97 -7.87
C ASN A 104 -11.64 -9.39 -8.21
N GLN A 105 -12.70 -9.48 -9.04
CA GLN A 105 -13.30 -10.76 -9.39
C GLN A 105 -12.62 -11.48 -10.54
N ASN A 106 -12.17 -10.76 -11.58
CA ASN A 106 -11.86 -11.37 -12.87
C ASN A 106 -10.47 -10.99 -13.42
N PHE A 107 -9.76 -10.06 -12.78
CA PHE A 107 -8.50 -9.59 -13.33
C PHE A 107 -7.34 -10.52 -12.96
N ASP A 108 -6.66 -11.04 -13.98
CA ASP A 108 -5.45 -11.83 -13.80
C ASP A 108 -4.23 -10.94 -13.54
N THR A 109 -3.64 -11.09 -12.35
CA THR A 109 -2.47 -10.33 -11.88
C THR A 109 -1.13 -10.98 -12.21
N VAL A 110 -1.14 -12.11 -12.90
CA VAL A 110 0.09 -12.83 -13.27
C VAL A 110 0.77 -12.10 -14.42
N ILE A 111 2.03 -11.79 -14.24
CA ILE A 111 2.94 -11.28 -15.28
C ILE A 111 4.10 -12.26 -15.40
N ASP A 112 4.29 -12.79 -16.61
CA ASP A 112 5.34 -13.77 -16.88
C ASP A 112 6.74 -13.13 -16.87
N LEU A 113 7.73 -13.90 -16.41
CA LEU A 113 9.13 -13.45 -16.44
C LEU A 113 9.61 -13.15 -17.87
N SER A 114 9.05 -13.79 -18.87
CA SER A 114 9.33 -13.52 -20.28
C SER A 114 8.87 -12.12 -20.69
N GLU A 115 7.70 -11.67 -20.22
CA GLU A 115 7.18 -10.33 -20.48
C GLU A 115 8.07 -9.27 -19.83
N ILE A 116 8.47 -9.51 -18.57
CA ILE A 116 9.36 -8.61 -17.83
C ILE A 116 10.72 -8.48 -18.56
N ARG A 117 11.32 -9.61 -18.98
CA ARG A 117 12.57 -9.61 -19.74
C ARG A 117 12.44 -8.86 -21.08
N ASN A 118 11.37 -9.10 -21.81
CA ASN A 118 11.11 -8.44 -23.08
C ASN A 118 10.94 -6.94 -22.92
N TYR A 119 10.19 -6.53 -21.90
CA TYR A 119 10.00 -5.11 -21.59
C TYR A 119 11.33 -4.43 -21.24
N HIS A 120 12.13 -5.02 -20.34
CA HIS A 120 13.46 -4.52 -19.98
C HIS A 120 14.37 -4.40 -21.20
N LYS A 121 14.37 -5.42 -22.08
CA LYS A 121 15.20 -5.41 -23.31
C LYS A 121 14.79 -4.29 -24.28
N GLN A 122 13.49 -4.04 -24.45
CA GLN A 122 12.98 -3.00 -25.34
C GLN A 122 13.22 -1.60 -24.80
N HIS A 123 13.22 -1.43 -23.49
CA HIS A 123 13.37 -0.14 -22.79
C HIS A 123 14.70 0.02 -22.06
N LYS A 124 15.71 -0.76 -22.42
CA LYS A 124 16.99 -0.86 -21.71
C LYS A 124 17.72 0.49 -21.47
N ASP A 125 17.48 1.48 -22.32
CA ASP A 125 18.10 2.79 -22.21
C ASP A 125 17.36 3.74 -21.27
N GLU A 126 16.13 3.38 -20.88
CA GLU A 126 15.31 4.10 -19.90
C GLU A 126 15.68 3.67 -18.46
N PHE A 127 16.19 2.44 -18.28
CA PHE A 127 16.58 1.92 -16.97
C PHE A 127 18.02 2.28 -16.63
N ARG A 128 18.15 3.31 -15.80
CA ARG A 128 19.45 3.80 -15.31
C ARG A 128 19.47 3.74 -13.80
N LEU A 129 20.59 3.29 -13.26
CA LEU A 129 20.81 3.24 -11.81
C LEU A 129 20.80 4.64 -11.21
N ASN A 130 19.97 4.84 -10.21
CA ASN A 130 19.92 6.08 -9.41
C ASN A 130 20.95 6.06 -8.27
N ASN A 131 21.43 4.88 -7.89
CA ASN A 131 22.41 4.66 -6.83
C ASN A 131 23.40 3.59 -7.28
N ASN A 132 24.57 3.57 -6.64
CA ASN A 132 25.53 2.50 -6.84
C ASN A 132 24.97 1.19 -6.29
N ILE A 133 25.24 0.09 -6.98
CA ILE A 133 24.89 -1.25 -6.56
C ILE A 133 26.12 -2.15 -6.58
N PHE A 134 26.11 -3.17 -5.76
CA PHE A 134 27.11 -4.21 -5.78
C PHE A 134 26.49 -5.56 -5.46
N ARG A 135 27.20 -6.63 -5.78
CA ARG A 135 26.92 -7.98 -5.31
C ARG A 135 28.17 -8.56 -4.69
N GLY A 136 28.01 -9.21 -3.56
CA GLY A 136 29.14 -9.67 -2.77
C GLY A 136 28.70 -10.25 -1.45
N ARG A 137 29.63 -10.33 -0.50
CA ARG A 137 29.38 -10.85 0.85
C ARG A 137 29.55 -9.74 1.87
N PHE A 138 28.71 -9.79 2.87
CA PHE A 138 28.78 -8.92 4.04
C PHE A 138 28.57 -9.78 5.30
N ILE A 139 29.50 -9.65 6.28
CA ILE A 139 29.47 -10.47 7.48
C ILE A 139 29.86 -9.61 8.68
N VAL A 140 29.09 -9.64 9.73
CA VAL A 140 29.36 -8.96 11.00
C VAL A 140 29.57 -10.02 12.08
N VAL A 141 30.73 -10.02 12.71
CA VAL A 141 31.08 -10.97 13.77
C VAL A 141 31.63 -10.23 14.96
N ASP A 142 31.44 -10.79 16.16
CA ASP A 142 32.08 -10.33 17.38
C ASP A 142 33.60 -10.52 17.27
N LYS A 143 34.39 -9.55 17.73
CA LYS A 143 35.87 -9.61 17.69
C LYS A 143 36.43 -10.73 18.59
N SER A 144 35.65 -11.21 19.56
CA SER A 144 35.96 -12.36 20.37
C SER A 144 35.61 -13.71 19.75
N ALA A 145 34.95 -13.72 18.56
CA ALA A 145 34.57 -14.95 17.89
C ALA A 145 35.80 -15.84 17.56
N PRO A 146 35.66 -17.16 17.65
CA PRO A 146 36.78 -18.05 17.37
C PRO A 146 37.13 -18.08 15.89
N ASN A 147 38.39 -18.40 15.58
CA ASN A 147 38.86 -18.67 14.22
C ASN A 147 38.72 -17.50 13.23
N LEU A 148 38.77 -16.25 13.65
CA LEU A 148 38.71 -15.09 12.75
C LEU A 148 39.78 -15.15 11.63
N ASN A 149 40.98 -15.69 11.92
CA ASN A 149 42.02 -15.89 10.93
C ASN A 149 41.64 -16.84 9.79
N LYS A 150 40.73 -17.78 10.02
CA LYS A 150 40.16 -18.62 8.98
C LYS A 150 39.10 -17.88 8.19
N LEU A 151 38.26 -17.11 8.88
CA LEU A 151 37.25 -16.24 8.27
C LEU A 151 37.90 -15.25 7.30
N ASP A 152 39.06 -14.68 7.64
CA ASP A 152 39.87 -13.80 6.77
C ASP A 152 40.24 -14.43 5.41
N GLY A 153 40.28 -15.74 5.34
CA GLY A 153 40.48 -16.49 4.10
C GLY A 153 39.17 -16.79 3.37
N TRP A 154 38.19 -17.28 4.13
CA TRP A 154 36.93 -17.82 3.55
C TRP A 154 36.02 -16.74 2.94
N TYR A 155 35.91 -15.57 3.57
CA TYR A 155 34.93 -14.54 3.13
C TYR A 155 35.20 -14.02 1.72
N LYS A 156 36.42 -14.11 1.21
CA LYS A 156 36.87 -13.65 -0.10
C LYS A 156 37.11 -14.80 -1.11
N SER A 157 37.04 -16.06 -0.66
CA SER A 157 37.25 -17.23 -1.50
C SER A 157 36.02 -17.58 -2.33
N GLU A 158 36.22 -18.04 -3.55
CA GLU A 158 35.16 -18.59 -4.42
C GLU A 158 35.19 -20.10 -4.49
N GLU A 159 36.08 -20.77 -3.75
CA GLU A 159 36.17 -22.22 -3.65
C GLU A 159 34.98 -22.82 -2.88
N VAL A 160 34.41 -23.91 -3.37
CA VAL A 160 33.21 -24.53 -2.78
C VAL A 160 33.43 -24.88 -1.30
N GLY A 161 34.53 -25.53 -0.96
CA GLY A 161 34.81 -25.89 0.44
C GLY A 161 35.04 -24.70 1.37
N ALA A 162 35.54 -23.59 0.86
CA ALA A 162 35.67 -22.35 1.63
C ALA A 162 34.29 -21.69 1.86
N ILE A 163 33.39 -21.78 0.87
CA ILE A 163 32.01 -21.24 0.97
C ILE A 163 31.20 -22.06 1.99
N GLU A 164 31.31 -23.40 1.97
CA GLU A 164 30.65 -24.28 2.94
C GLU A 164 31.14 -23.97 4.38
N ASN A 165 32.44 -23.85 4.58
CA ASN A 165 33.00 -23.46 5.88
C ASN A 165 32.57 -22.05 6.31
N LEU A 166 32.44 -21.11 5.37
CA LEU A 166 31.97 -19.76 5.63
C LEU A 166 30.51 -19.76 6.09
N GLU A 167 29.66 -20.54 5.42
CA GLU A 167 28.25 -20.69 5.75
C GLU A 167 28.07 -21.26 7.15
N ASP A 168 28.75 -22.36 7.45
CA ASP A 168 28.72 -22.97 8.77
C ASP A 168 29.23 -22.02 9.87
N TYR A 169 30.27 -21.26 9.56
CA TYR A 169 30.82 -20.27 10.50
C TYR A 169 29.83 -19.12 10.75
N CYS A 170 29.23 -18.59 9.67
CA CYS A 170 28.25 -17.50 9.78
C CYS A 170 27.02 -17.91 10.57
N LEU A 171 26.49 -19.11 10.36
CA LEU A 171 25.36 -19.65 11.12
C LEU A 171 25.62 -19.72 12.64
N GLN A 172 26.86 -19.95 13.04
CA GLN A 172 27.22 -20.15 14.44
C GLN A 172 27.68 -18.86 15.16
N PHE A 173 28.37 -17.96 14.46
CA PHE A 173 29.13 -16.89 15.10
C PHE A 173 28.83 -15.49 14.57
N SER A 174 28.08 -15.34 13.45
CA SER A 174 27.82 -13.99 12.94
C SER A 174 26.56 -13.37 13.57
N LYS A 175 26.62 -12.07 13.81
CA LYS A 175 25.48 -11.25 14.22
C LYS A 175 24.56 -10.98 13.02
N GLU A 176 25.16 -10.75 11.86
CA GLU A 176 24.47 -10.51 10.59
C GLU A 176 25.37 -11.00 9.47
N TYR A 177 24.77 -11.63 8.45
CA TYR A 177 25.53 -12.00 7.25
C TYR A 177 24.65 -12.08 6.01
N SER A 178 25.29 -11.86 4.87
CA SER A 178 24.79 -12.15 3.52
C SER A 178 25.97 -12.68 2.72
N ILE A 179 25.89 -13.94 2.30
CA ILE A 179 26.95 -14.62 1.56
C ILE A 179 26.58 -14.95 0.11
N ASP A 180 25.30 -14.74 -0.25
CA ASP A 180 24.83 -14.86 -1.62
C ASP A 180 25.40 -13.75 -2.50
N VAL A 181 26.27 -14.15 -3.43
CA VAL A 181 26.92 -13.23 -4.38
C VAL A 181 26.14 -13.08 -5.69
N SER A 182 24.95 -13.62 -5.80
CA SER A 182 24.10 -13.51 -7.00
C SER A 182 23.20 -12.30 -6.97
N THR A 183 22.83 -11.83 -5.77
CA THR A 183 21.87 -10.75 -5.56
C THR A 183 22.52 -9.38 -5.57
N TRP A 184 21.96 -8.43 -6.33
CA TRP A 184 22.36 -7.02 -6.33
C TRP A 184 21.80 -6.30 -5.11
N ILE A 185 22.65 -5.52 -4.44
CA ILE A 185 22.30 -4.74 -3.24
C ILE A 185 22.70 -3.27 -3.50
N TYR A 186 21.83 -2.34 -3.08
CA TYR A 186 22.19 -0.91 -3.09
C TYR A 186 23.33 -0.65 -2.11
N PHE A 187 24.38 0.01 -2.58
CA PHE A 187 25.55 0.29 -1.75
C PHE A 187 25.20 1.11 -0.51
N SER A 188 24.25 2.03 -0.62
CA SER A 188 23.78 2.85 0.49
C SER A 188 23.20 2.02 1.65
N ILE A 189 22.51 0.90 1.36
CA ILE A 189 21.97 -0.01 2.40
C ILE A 189 23.12 -0.68 3.16
N PHE A 190 24.15 -1.13 2.45
CA PHE A 190 25.34 -1.69 3.06
C PHE A 190 26.10 -0.63 3.86
N ASN A 191 26.36 0.54 3.26
CA ASN A 191 27.10 1.64 3.84
C ASN A 191 26.52 2.11 5.19
N SER A 192 25.19 2.12 5.30
CA SER A 192 24.50 2.49 6.55
C SER A 192 24.72 1.50 7.72
N LYS A 193 25.23 0.31 7.45
CA LYS A 193 25.52 -0.73 8.45
C LYS A 193 26.96 -0.70 8.95
N LEU A 194 27.81 0.07 8.30
CA LEU A 194 29.22 0.21 8.68
C LEU A 194 29.38 1.12 9.90
N PRO A 195 30.43 0.90 10.72
CA PRO A 195 30.75 1.78 11.83
C PRO A 195 31.17 3.18 11.38
N GLU A 196 31.69 3.29 10.16
CA GLU A 196 32.11 4.53 9.53
C GLU A 196 31.55 4.60 8.11
N ILE A 197 30.91 5.72 7.75
CA ILE A 197 30.29 5.90 6.43
C ILE A 197 31.37 6.13 5.37
N ILE A 198 31.31 5.39 4.29
CA ILE A 198 32.15 5.57 3.11
C ILE A 198 31.57 6.72 2.27
N GLU A 199 32.20 7.88 2.31
CA GLU A 199 31.73 9.09 1.59
C GLU A 199 31.87 8.94 0.07
N ASN A 200 32.99 8.39 -0.41
CA ASN A 200 33.21 8.19 -1.83
C ASN A 200 32.97 6.73 -2.23
N GLU A 201 31.70 6.38 -2.41
CA GLU A 201 31.27 5.04 -2.79
C GLU A 201 31.89 4.56 -4.11
N GLU A 202 31.96 5.44 -5.12
CA GLU A 202 32.51 5.11 -6.43
C GLU A 202 33.99 4.74 -6.36
N TYR A 203 34.78 5.53 -5.64
CA TYR A 203 36.19 5.23 -5.42
C TYR A 203 36.37 3.92 -4.67
N PHE A 204 35.55 3.69 -3.62
CA PHE A 204 35.59 2.46 -2.84
C PHE A 204 35.31 1.24 -3.70
N LEU A 205 34.21 1.25 -4.45
CA LEU A 205 33.80 0.15 -5.33
C LEU A 205 34.83 -0.17 -6.41
N LYS A 206 35.49 0.86 -6.98
CA LYS A 206 36.50 0.67 -8.00
C LYS A 206 37.83 0.11 -7.49
N ASN A 207 38.18 0.38 -6.24
CA ASN A 207 39.51 0.10 -5.71
C ASN A 207 39.54 -0.99 -4.64
N THR A 208 38.36 -1.42 -4.12
CA THR A 208 38.29 -2.38 -3.02
C THR A 208 37.61 -3.65 -3.49
N LYS A 209 38.31 -4.76 -3.49
CA LYS A 209 37.68 -6.08 -3.74
C LYS A 209 37.26 -6.78 -2.45
N SER A 210 38.05 -6.62 -1.41
CA SER A 210 37.71 -7.16 -0.08
C SER A 210 38.43 -6.33 0.98
N THR A 211 37.73 -6.10 2.08
CA THR A 211 38.26 -5.41 3.27
C THR A 211 37.42 -5.75 4.49
N PHE A 212 37.80 -5.26 5.64
CA PHE A 212 36.98 -5.25 6.84
C PHE A 212 37.07 -3.90 7.56
N PHE A 213 36.06 -3.57 8.32
CA PHE A 213 35.99 -2.44 9.25
C PHE A 213 35.83 -3.00 10.66
N GLU A 214 36.12 -2.19 11.67
CA GLU A 214 35.97 -2.58 13.07
C GLU A 214 35.42 -1.40 13.87
N ASP A 215 34.55 -1.72 14.84
CA ASP A 215 34.21 -0.83 15.95
C ASP A 215 34.76 -1.41 17.28
N GLU A 216 34.20 -1.04 18.42
CA GLU A 216 34.66 -1.55 19.73
C GLU A 216 34.42 -3.07 19.85
N ASP A 217 33.29 -3.58 19.36
CA ASP A 217 32.82 -4.94 19.60
C ASP A 217 32.90 -5.84 18.37
N PHE A 218 32.67 -5.30 17.16
CA PHE A 218 32.45 -6.09 15.96
C PHE A 218 33.48 -5.84 14.86
N ARG A 219 33.62 -6.85 14.00
CA ARG A 219 34.32 -6.77 12.73
C ARG A 219 33.34 -6.97 11.58
N TYR A 220 33.41 -6.10 10.56
CA TYR A 220 32.51 -5.99 9.42
C TYR A 220 33.26 -6.35 8.14
N TYR A 221 33.09 -7.57 7.68
CA TYR A 221 33.73 -8.04 6.46
C TYR A 221 32.91 -7.69 5.23
N ILE A 222 33.57 -7.23 4.18
CA ILE A 222 32.99 -7.04 2.87
C ILE A 222 33.86 -7.71 1.80
N TYR A 223 33.21 -8.43 0.88
CA TYR A 223 33.77 -8.91 -0.36
C TYR A 223 32.89 -8.45 -1.51
N ILE A 224 33.46 -7.72 -2.48
CA ILE A 224 32.78 -7.22 -3.67
C ILE A 224 33.08 -8.15 -4.83
N LYS A 225 32.09 -8.87 -5.30
CA LYS A 225 32.21 -9.73 -6.48
C LYS A 225 32.12 -8.91 -7.75
N ASP A 226 31.14 -8.00 -7.79
CA ASP A 226 30.85 -7.16 -8.94
C ASP A 226 30.14 -5.88 -8.48
N TYR A 227 30.17 -4.82 -9.26
CA TYR A 227 29.51 -3.56 -8.96
C TYR A 227 29.03 -2.87 -10.24
N GLN A 228 28.05 -1.99 -10.11
CA GLN A 228 27.63 -1.06 -11.15
C GLN A 228 27.41 0.32 -10.52
N LEU A 229 27.78 1.35 -11.26
CA LEU A 229 27.75 2.72 -10.76
C LEU A 229 26.44 3.42 -11.15
N LYS A 230 26.09 4.42 -10.37
CA LYS A 230 25.01 5.36 -10.70
C LYS A 230 25.16 5.88 -12.13
N GLY A 231 24.04 5.87 -12.88
CA GLY A 231 23.99 6.27 -14.29
C GLY A 231 24.27 5.15 -15.28
N GLU A 232 24.83 4.02 -14.86
CA GLU A 232 24.93 2.83 -15.70
C GLU A 232 23.57 2.18 -15.94
N ARG A 233 23.49 1.22 -16.88
CA ARG A 233 22.25 0.48 -17.15
C ARG A 233 21.90 -0.40 -15.96
N SER A 234 20.68 -0.28 -15.51
CA SER A 234 20.20 -1.08 -14.39
C SER A 234 19.99 -2.54 -14.79
N PRO A 235 20.46 -3.51 -13.98
CA PRO A 235 20.16 -4.93 -14.19
C PRO A 235 18.68 -5.22 -14.06
N LEU A 236 18.21 -6.24 -14.77
CA LEU A 236 16.81 -6.69 -14.70
C LEU A 236 16.37 -7.02 -13.27
N GLU A 237 17.27 -7.58 -12.48
CA GLU A 237 16.98 -7.99 -11.10
C GLU A 237 16.55 -6.80 -10.23
N ILE A 238 17.17 -5.64 -10.43
CA ILE A 238 16.83 -4.39 -9.73
C ILE A 238 15.48 -3.85 -10.21
N GLU A 239 15.24 -3.89 -11.53
CA GLU A 239 14.05 -3.29 -12.15
C GLU A 239 12.82 -4.22 -12.18
N ARG A 240 12.96 -5.46 -11.77
CA ARG A 240 11.94 -6.51 -11.93
C ARG A 240 10.58 -6.09 -11.37
N GLU A 241 10.54 -5.61 -10.14
CA GLU A 241 9.28 -5.25 -9.49
C GLU A 241 8.67 -3.97 -10.09
N GLN A 242 9.50 -3.02 -10.46
CA GLN A 242 9.03 -1.82 -11.15
C GLN A 242 8.42 -2.17 -12.50
N ILE A 243 9.11 -2.98 -13.31
CA ILE A 243 8.61 -3.44 -14.62
C ILE A 243 7.32 -4.25 -14.45
N ARG A 244 7.28 -5.16 -13.48
CA ARG A 244 6.07 -5.91 -13.16
C ARG A 244 4.89 -4.99 -12.89
N ASN A 245 5.07 -3.96 -12.08
CA ASN A 245 4.02 -2.99 -11.77
C ASN A 245 3.59 -2.18 -13.00
N VAL A 246 4.52 -1.79 -13.87
CA VAL A 246 4.20 -1.11 -15.13
C VAL A 246 3.37 -2.01 -16.04
N LEU A 247 3.77 -3.27 -16.22
CA LEU A 247 3.04 -4.23 -17.05
C LEU A 247 1.66 -4.55 -16.48
N LEU A 248 1.57 -4.70 -15.17
CA LEU A 248 0.29 -4.91 -14.48
C LEU A 248 -0.67 -3.73 -14.68
N ASN A 249 -0.18 -2.50 -14.58
CA ASN A 249 -0.98 -1.31 -14.84
C ASN A 249 -1.43 -1.22 -16.31
N LYS A 250 -0.55 -1.53 -17.27
CA LYS A 250 -0.91 -1.61 -18.69
C LYS A 250 -2.01 -2.65 -18.93
N LYS A 251 -1.84 -3.86 -18.38
CA LYS A 251 -2.81 -4.97 -18.45
C LYS A 251 -4.17 -4.55 -17.86
N LYS A 252 -4.14 -3.84 -16.73
CA LYS A 252 -5.36 -3.31 -16.08
C LYS A 252 -6.10 -2.30 -16.97
N ILE A 253 -5.38 -1.33 -17.52
CA ILE A 253 -5.98 -0.32 -18.42
C ILE A 253 -6.60 -0.98 -19.66
N GLU A 254 -5.90 -1.93 -20.26
CA GLU A 254 -6.38 -2.66 -21.43
C GLU A 254 -7.60 -3.51 -21.13
N TYR A 255 -7.62 -4.22 -20.00
CA TYR A 255 -8.78 -4.97 -19.52
C TYR A 255 -10.02 -4.08 -19.36
N LEU A 256 -9.90 -2.93 -18.71
CA LEU A 256 -11.02 -2.00 -18.53
C LEU A 256 -11.51 -1.43 -19.87
N LYS A 257 -10.59 -1.11 -20.79
CA LYS A 257 -10.95 -0.64 -22.12
C LYS A 257 -11.67 -1.72 -22.96
N GLN A 258 -11.25 -2.97 -22.86
CA GLN A 258 -11.94 -4.08 -23.51
C GLN A 258 -13.35 -4.26 -22.95
N LEU A 259 -13.50 -4.19 -21.64
CA LEU A 259 -14.79 -4.25 -20.96
C LEU A 259 -15.74 -3.13 -21.44
N GLU A 260 -15.28 -1.89 -21.50
CA GLU A 260 -16.08 -0.76 -22.01
C GLU A 260 -16.54 -1.01 -23.45
N ASN A 261 -15.64 -1.50 -24.30
CA ASN A 261 -15.98 -1.86 -25.68
C ASN A 261 -17.02 -2.99 -25.76
N GLU A 262 -16.89 -4.02 -24.93
CA GLU A 262 -17.87 -5.12 -24.88
C GLU A 262 -19.24 -4.63 -24.43
N LEU A 263 -19.30 -3.78 -23.40
CA LEU A 263 -20.54 -3.17 -22.95
C LEU A 263 -21.20 -2.34 -24.04
N TYR A 264 -20.40 -1.55 -24.79
CA TYR A 264 -20.89 -0.74 -25.90
C TYR A 264 -21.43 -1.61 -27.04
N GLN A 265 -20.68 -2.62 -27.48
CA GLN A 265 -21.12 -3.54 -28.54
C GLN A 265 -22.39 -4.31 -28.17
N ASN A 266 -22.45 -4.81 -26.93
CA ASN A 266 -23.64 -5.48 -26.42
C ASN A 266 -24.86 -4.55 -26.38
N ALA A 267 -24.68 -3.28 -26.06
CA ALA A 267 -25.76 -2.29 -26.06
C ALA A 267 -26.25 -1.98 -27.49
N LEU A 268 -25.36 -1.94 -28.49
CA LEU A 268 -25.72 -1.82 -29.90
C LEU A 268 -26.56 -3.02 -30.41
N ILE A 269 -26.09 -4.24 -30.15
CA ILE A 269 -26.76 -5.48 -30.52
C ILE A 269 -28.19 -5.52 -29.91
N ARG A 270 -28.32 -5.13 -28.66
CA ARG A 270 -29.58 -5.11 -27.92
C ARG A 270 -30.44 -3.89 -28.23
N LYS A 271 -30.04 -3.04 -29.19
CA LYS A 271 -30.74 -1.80 -29.56
C LYS A 271 -31.04 -0.85 -28.40
N LYS A 272 -30.15 -0.82 -27.40
CA LYS A 272 -30.24 0.08 -26.22
C LYS A 272 -29.74 1.49 -26.53
N ILE A 273 -28.95 1.67 -27.61
CA ILE A 273 -28.38 2.94 -28.04
C ILE A 273 -29.22 3.48 -29.21
N LYS A 274 -29.61 4.74 -29.12
CA LYS A 274 -30.24 5.50 -30.20
C LYS A 274 -29.39 6.76 -30.45
N ILE A 275 -28.96 6.94 -31.67
CA ILE A 275 -28.25 8.12 -32.11
C ILE A 275 -29.23 8.87 -33.05
N TYR A 276 -29.44 10.17 -32.78
CA TYR A 276 -30.38 11.02 -33.52
C TYR A 276 -29.64 11.98 -34.40
#